data_834e415a3e3274b93dce5a0677df0040
#
_entry.id   834e415a3e3274b93dce5a0677df0040
#
_cell.length_a   1.000
_cell.length_b   1.000
_cell.length_c   1.000
_cell.angle_alpha   90.00
_cell.angle_beta   90.00
_cell.angle_gamma   90.00
#
_symmetry.space_group_name_H-M   'P 1'
#
loop_
_entity.id
_entity.type
_entity.pdbx_description
1 polymer ?
#
loop_
_entity_poly.entity_id
_entity_poly.type
_entity_poly.pdbx_seq_one_letter_code
_entity_poly.pdbx_strand_id
1 'polypeptide(L)' 'MAERKKVLLRLDPAVYDAVAKWAADDLRSVNAQIEFALRRALDQAGRSPRASRSDDS' A
#
# COMPACT_ATOMS: atom_id res chain seq x y z
N MET A 1 -15.99 -12.25 -0.27
CA MET A 1 -15.22 -11.18 -0.10
C MET A 1 -13.97 -11.46 0.66
N ALA A 2 -12.90 -10.87 0.25
CA ALA A 2 -11.63 -11.14 0.88
C ALA A 2 -11.53 -10.38 2.16
N GLU A 3 -10.99 -11.00 3.18
CA GLU A 3 -10.73 -10.35 4.40
C GLU A 3 -9.42 -9.65 4.33
N ARG A 4 -9.32 -8.51 4.98
CA ARG A 4 -8.05 -7.81 5.05
C ARG A 4 -7.26 -8.35 6.21
N LYS A 5 -5.99 -8.57 5.97
CA LYS A 5 -5.14 -9.10 7.01
C LYS A 5 -4.50 -7.98 7.79
N LYS A 6 -4.33 -8.19 9.07
CA LYS A 6 -3.68 -7.22 9.92
C LYS A 6 -2.21 -7.51 9.96
N VAL A 7 -1.40 -6.50 9.71
CA VAL A 7 0.04 -6.66 9.70
C VAL A 7 0.65 -5.54 10.49
N LEU A 8 1.54 -5.87 11.37
CA LEU A 8 2.24 -4.87 12.15
C LEU A 8 3.57 -4.58 11.47
N LEU A 9 3.74 -3.36 11.00
CA LEU A 9 4.96 -2.95 10.35
C LEU A 9 5.75 -2.01 11.24
N ARG A 10 7.04 -2.20 11.24
CA ARG A 10 7.92 -1.30 11.95
C ARG A 10 8.77 -0.60 10.91
N LEU A 11 8.52 0.66 10.71
CA LEU A 11 9.18 1.43 9.68
C LEU A 11 10.21 2.37 10.26
N ASP A 12 11.24 2.60 9.47
CA ASP A 12 12.19 3.67 9.76
C ASP A 12 11.39 4.97 9.86
N PRO A 13 11.63 5.79 10.88
CA PRO A 13 10.86 7.03 11.03
C PRO A 13 10.91 7.92 9.81
N ALA A 14 12.04 7.98 9.14
CA ALA A 14 12.15 8.80 7.93
C ALA A 14 11.24 8.28 6.83
N VAL A 15 11.14 6.97 6.71
CA VAL A 15 10.27 6.36 5.71
C VAL A 15 8.81 6.63 6.07
N TYR A 16 8.48 6.49 7.33
CA TYR A 16 7.11 6.74 7.76
C TYR A 16 6.72 8.19 7.47
N ASP A 17 7.59 9.13 7.81
CA ASP A 17 7.29 10.54 7.57
C ASP A 17 7.12 10.83 6.10
N ALA A 18 7.94 10.23 5.27
CA ALA A 18 7.83 10.45 3.84
C ALA A 18 6.51 9.90 3.30
N VAL A 19 6.11 8.73 3.78
CA VAL A 19 4.85 8.14 3.33
C VAL A 19 3.67 8.97 3.83
N ALA A 20 3.76 9.46 5.06
CA ALA A 20 2.66 10.25 5.60
C ALA A 20 2.48 11.54 4.81
N LYS A 21 3.57 12.16 4.42
CA LYS A 21 3.49 13.37 3.63
C LYS A 21 2.91 13.07 2.25
N TRP A 22 3.35 11.98 1.66
CA TRP A 22 2.84 11.55 0.36
C TRP A 22 1.34 11.26 0.45
N ALA A 23 0.93 10.61 1.52
CA ALA A 23 -0.49 10.30 1.70
C ALA A 23 -1.31 11.57 1.81
N ALA A 24 -0.80 12.55 2.52
CA ALA A 24 -1.50 13.81 2.65
C ALA A 24 -1.63 14.51 1.30
N ASP A 25 -0.59 14.45 0.49
CA ASP A 25 -0.63 15.05 -0.83
C ASP A 25 -1.67 14.39 -1.72
N ASP A 26 -1.87 13.10 -1.53
CA ASP A 26 -2.85 12.35 -2.33
C ASP A 26 -4.20 12.26 -1.65
N LEU A 27 -4.35 12.90 -0.51
CA LEU A 27 -5.60 12.88 0.26
C LEU A 27 -6.00 11.45 0.61
N ARG A 28 -5.02 10.68 1.04
CA ARG A 28 -5.24 9.30 1.46
C ARG A 28 -4.76 9.11 2.87
N SER A 29 -5.25 8.06 3.53
CA SER A 29 -4.72 7.71 4.83
C SER A 29 -3.35 7.06 4.66
N VAL A 30 -2.57 7.06 5.71
CA VAL A 30 -1.25 6.43 5.67
C VAL A 30 -1.38 4.95 5.33
N ASN A 31 -2.36 4.29 5.93
CA ASN A 31 -2.60 2.89 5.63
C ASN A 31 -2.88 2.65 4.15
N ALA A 32 -3.75 3.46 3.58
CA ALA A 32 -4.08 3.32 2.17
C ALA A 32 -2.87 3.60 1.30
N GLN A 33 -2.05 4.56 1.70
CA GLN A 33 -0.88 4.90 0.92
C GLN A 33 0.15 3.78 0.97
N ILE A 34 0.29 3.14 2.11
CA ILE A 34 1.22 2.02 2.22
C ILE A 34 0.77 0.89 1.31
N GLU A 35 -0.52 0.60 1.31
CA GLU A 35 -1.02 -0.47 0.46
C GLU A 35 -0.81 -0.13 -1.01
N PHE A 36 -1.04 1.12 -1.38
CA PHE A 36 -0.82 1.56 -2.74
C PHE A 36 0.64 1.37 -3.15
N ALA A 37 1.56 1.77 -2.26
CA ALA A 37 2.99 1.63 -2.54
C ALA A 37 3.39 0.17 -2.70
N LEU A 38 2.82 -0.70 -1.87
CA LEU A 38 3.14 -2.12 -1.95
C LEU A 38 2.62 -2.71 -3.25
N ARG A 39 1.45 -2.30 -3.69
CA ARG A 39 0.93 -2.79 -4.95
C ARG A 39 1.81 -2.38 -6.10
N ARG A 40 2.30 -1.15 -6.07
CA ARG A 40 3.19 -0.69 -7.11
C ARG A 40 4.49 -1.47 -7.11
N ALA A 41 5.02 -1.74 -5.92
CA ALA A 41 6.26 -2.50 -5.82
C ALA A 41 6.08 -3.91 -6.35
N LEU A 42 4.94 -4.53 -6.04
CA LEU A 42 4.67 -5.87 -6.53
C LEU A 42 4.52 -5.88 -8.04
N ASP A 43 3.87 -4.85 -8.56
CA ASP A 43 3.72 -4.72 -9.98
C ASP A 43 5.06 -4.63 -10.68
N GLN A 44 5.96 -3.82 -10.14
CA GLN A 44 7.27 -3.66 -10.71
C GLN A 44 8.08 -4.93 -10.62
N ALA A 45 7.84 -5.73 -9.61
CA ALA A 45 8.53 -6.98 -9.44
C ALA A 45 7.90 -8.11 -10.24
N GLY A 46 6.78 -7.84 -10.92
CA GLY A 46 6.10 -8.86 -11.68
C GLY A 46 5.35 -9.84 -10.83
N ARG A 47 4.92 -9.41 -9.63
CA ARG A 47 4.23 -10.29 -8.71
C ARG A 47 2.90 -9.75 -8.26
N SER A 48 2.24 -9.01 -9.12
CA SER A 48 0.95 -8.44 -8.79
C SER A 48 -0.05 -9.52 -8.44
N PRO A 49 -0.84 -9.31 -7.41
CA PRO A 49 -1.86 -10.28 -7.05
C PRO A 49 -2.98 -10.23 -8.07
N ARG A 50 -3.22 -11.34 -8.76
CA ARG A 50 -4.21 -11.37 -9.75
C ARG A 50 -5.56 -11.17 -9.23
N ALA A 51 -5.84 -11.73 -8.09
CA ALA A 51 -7.15 -11.64 -7.52
C ALA A 51 -7.56 -10.23 -7.27
N SER A 52 -6.65 -9.44 -6.80
CA SER A 52 -7.04 -8.10 -6.46
C SER A 52 -7.29 -7.29 -7.70
N ARG A 53 -6.70 -7.67 -8.81
CA ARG A 53 -6.92 -6.97 -9.98
C ARG A 53 -8.24 -7.26 -10.57
N SER A 54 -8.62 -8.49 -10.46
CA SER A 54 -9.81 -8.86 -11.11
C SER A 54 -10.97 -8.17 -10.61
N ASP A 55 -10.92 -7.77 -9.47
CA ASP A 55 -12.02 -7.13 -9.10
C ASP A 55 -11.98 -5.81 -9.11
N ASP A 56 -11.28 -5.46 -9.37
CA ASP A 56 -11.40 -4.27 -9.37
C ASP A 56 -11.91 -3.78 -10.16
N SER A 57 -11.85 -4.29 -10.48
CA SER A 57 -12.51 -3.91 -11.06
C SER A 57 -13.14 -3.57 -10.80
#